data_42ca8b10168268213d62134edaab0756
#
_entry.id   42ca8b10168268213d62134edaab0756
#
_cell.length_a   1.000
_cell.length_b   1.000
_cell.length_c   1.000
_cell.angle_alpha   90.00
_cell.angle_beta   90.00
_cell.angle_gamma   90.00
#
_symmetry.space_group_name_H-M   'P 1'
#
loop_
_entity.id
_entity.type
_entity.pdbx_description
1 polymer ?
#
loop_
_entity_poly.entity_id
_entity_poly.type
_entity_poly.pdbx_seq_one_letter_code
_entity_poly.pdbx_strand_id
1 'polypeptide(L)'
;AFIMGLADDAYNTKPWLKFFIQITCGLILIFGSLKTGKSNNIISIFEMDFLNYLITVLWVIGIMNSINMLDNMDGITTITSIFIFLTALIFLALQNAFQHYDFMIVLGIMGALISFLFYNWSPSKMYMGDSGSQFLGLLLSIIGIKYFWNSTIFETQELITSKQIIIVSLIFIL
;
A
#
# COMPACT_ATOMS: atom_id res chain seq x y z
N ALA A 1 -10.78 5.86 1.23
CA ALA A 1 -10.15 5.34 2.44
C ALA A 1 -10.22 6.33 3.58
N PHE A 2 -9.56 7.49 3.53
CA PHE A 2 -9.47 8.46 4.63
C PHE A 2 -10.82 8.90 5.20
N ILE A 3 -11.75 9.38 4.35
CA ILE A 3 -13.09 9.83 4.79
C ILE A 3 -13.85 8.70 5.50
N MET A 4 -13.67 7.46 5.04
CA MET A 4 -14.30 6.30 5.68
C MET A 4 -13.72 6.04 7.06
N GLY A 5 -12.39 6.05 7.18
CA GLY A 5 -11.75 5.88 8.47
C GLY A 5 -12.19 6.97 9.46
N LEU A 6 -12.29 8.23 9.01
CA LEU A 6 -12.77 9.34 9.82
C LEU A 6 -14.24 9.14 10.27
N ALA A 7 -15.09 8.63 9.38
CA ALA A 7 -16.48 8.31 9.74
C ALA A 7 -16.54 7.14 10.74
N ASP A 8 -15.62 6.20 10.65
CA ASP A 8 -15.55 5.07 11.56
C ASP A 8 -15.06 5.50 12.96
N ASP A 9 -14.01 6.30 13.02
CA ASP A 9 -13.50 6.87 14.26
C ASP A 9 -14.57 7.71 14.99
N ALA A 10 -15.46 8.38 14.23
CA ALA A 10 -16.50 9.24 14.79
C ALA A 10 -17.78 8.48 15.17
N TYR A 11 -18.18 7.47 14.42
CA TYR A 11 -19.52 6.86 14.51
C TYR A 11 -19.50 5.34 14.72
N ASN A 12 -18.33 4.70 14.77
CA ASN A 12 -18.18 3.24 14.88
C ASN A 12 -19.05 2.51 13.83
N THR A 13 -18.70 2.68 12.57
CA THR A 13 -19.51 2.25 11.43
C THR A 13 -19.57 0.72 11.31
N LYS A 14 -20.60 0.23 10.61
CA LYS A 14 -20.77 -1.21 10.41
C LYS A 14 -19.64 -1.79 9.57
N PRO A 15 -19.10 -2.98 9.89
CA PRO A 15 -17.99 -3.62 9.15
C PRO A 15 -18.24 -3.77 7.65
N TRP A 16 -19.49 -3.99 7.24
CA TRP A 16 -19.88 -4.08 5.82
C TRP A 16 -19.57 -2.80 5.04
N LEU A 17 -19.73 -1.63 5.68
CA LEU A 17 -19.46 -0.36 5.02
C LEU A 17 -17.96 -0.18 4.76
N LYS A 18 -17.11 -0.56 5.72
CA LYS A 18 -15.65 -0.61 5.53
C LYS A 18 -15.28 -1.48 4.33
N PHE A 19 -15.81 -2.69 4.29
CA PHE A 19 -15.55 -3.65 3.23
C PHE A 19 -15.97 -3.13 1.84
N PHE A 20 -17.16 -2.54 1.72
CA PHE A 20 -17.62 -1.94 0.46
C PHE A 20 -16.69 -0.81 -0.02
N ILE A 21 -16.20 0.02 0.88
CA ILE A 21 -15.30 1.12 0.52
C ILE A 21 -13.92 0.59 0.13
N GLN A 22 -13.42 -0.44 0.77
CA GLN A 22 -12.16 -1.09 0.37
C GLN A 22 -12.28 -1.69 -1.04
N ILE A 23 -13.38 -2.36 -1.36
CA ILE A 23 -13.68 -2.83 -2.74
C ILE A 23 -13.69 -1.64 -3.70
N THR A 24 -14.37 -0.55 -3.34
CA THR A 24 -14.44 0.65 -4.18
C THR A 24 -13.04 1.25 -4.44
N CYS A 25 -12.18 1.27 -3.44
CA CYS A 25 -10.78 1.70 -3.60
C CYS A 25 -10.04 0.81 -4.62
N GLY A 26 -10.17 -0.51 -4.52
CA GLY A 26 -9.60 -1.45 -5.49
C GLY A 26 -10.12 -1.24 -6.91
N LEU A 27 -11.44 -1.04 -7.06
CA LEU A 27 -12.05 -0.76 -8.36
C LEU A 27 -11.57 0.56 -8.96
N ILE A 28 -11.42 1.62 -8.15
CA ILE A 28 -10.90 2.92 -8.63
C ILE A 28 -9.48 2.76 -9.17
N LEU A 29 -8.64 1.95 -8.54
CA LEU A 29 -7.28 1.68 -9.04
C LEU A 29 -7.33 0.97 -10.40
N ILE A 30 -8.19 -0.01 -10.57
CA ILE A 30 -8.38 -0.73 -11.83
C ILE A 30 -8.87 0.22 -12.92
N PHE A 31 -9.93 0.99 -12.67
CA PHE A 31 -10.47 1.95 -13.65
C PHE A 31 -9.47 3.05 -14.00
N GLY A 32 -8.69 3.54 -13.02
CA GLY A 32 -7.62 4.50 -13.26
C GLY A 32 -6.55 3.95 -14.17
N SER A 33 -6.17 2.70 -13.98
CA SER A 33 -5.20 1.99 -14.83
C SER A 33 -5.71 1.80 -16.25
N LEU A 34 -6.95 1.34 -16.40
CA LEU A 34 -7.58 1.16 -17.72
C LEU A 34 -7.68 2.47 -18.51
N LYS A 35 -7.99 3.59 -17.83
CA LYS A 35 -8.07 4.92 -18.48
C LYS A 35 -6.72 5.44 -18.95
N THR A 36 -5.66 5.18 -18.20
CA THR A 36 -4.30 5.66 -18.53
C THR A 36 -3.56 4.75 -19.49
N GLY A 37 -4.09 3.57 -19.79
CA GLY A 37 -3.42 2.55 -20.60
C GLY A 37 -2.15 1.97 -19.92
N LYS A 38 -1.95 2.28 -18.63
CA LYS A 38 -0.80 1.80 -17.86
C LYS A 38 -1.25 0.68 -16.93
N SER A 39 -0.79 -0.53 -17.14
CA SER A 39 -1.08 -1.68 -16.29
C SER A 39 -0.43 -1.62 -14.89
N ASN A 40 0.35 -0.57 -14.61
CA ASN A 40 1.18 -0.46 -13.41
C ASN A 40 0.41 -0.47 -12.07
N ASN A 41 -0.89 -0.22 -12.08
CA ASN A 41 -1.72 -0.25 -10.86
C ASN A 41 -2.59 -1.52 -10.74
N ILE A 42 -2.41 -2.49 -11.62
CA ILE A 42 -3.11 -3.77 -11.63
C ILE A 42 -2.07 -4.87 -11.50
N ILE A 43 -2.30 -5.85 -10.65
CA ILE A 43 -1.46 -7.03 -10.55
C ILE A 43 -1.63 -7.85 -11.83
N SER A 44 -0.59 -7.98 -12.64
CA SER A 44 -0.62 -8.73 -13.90
C SER A 44 0.22 -10.01 -13.80
N ILE A 45 -0.42 -11.10 -13.37
CA ILE A 45 0.20 -12.42 -13.22
C ILE A 45 -0.37 -13.40 -14.23
N PHE A 46 -1.66 -13.27 -14.51
CA PHE A 46 -2.40 -14.20 -15.35
C PHE A 46 -2.64 -13.62 -16.74
N GLU A 47 -2.80 -14.50 -17.73
CA GLU A 47 -3.23 -14.11 -19.06
C GLU A 47 -4.67 -13.58 -19.10
N MET A 48 -5.50 -13.97 -18.11
CA MET A 48 -6.88 -13.55 -17.99
C MET A 48 -7.00 -12.25 -17.17
N ASP A 49 -7.44 -11.18 -17.78
CA ASP A 49 -7.63 -9.87 -17.12
C ASP A 49 -8.56 -9.94 -15.91
N PHE A 50 -9.61 -10.75 -15.99
CA PHE A 50 -10.56 -10.89 -14.87
C PHE A 50 -9.88 -11.39 -13.58
N LEU A 51 -8.96 -12.37 -13.69
CA LEU A 51 -8.22 -12.89 -12.53
C LEU A 51 -7.27 -11.82 -11.96
N ASN A 52 -6.64 -11.04 -12.82
CA ASN A 52 -5.77 -9.94 -12.42
C ASN A 52 -6.54 -8.86 -11.66
N TYR A 53 -7.76 -8.52 -12.11
CA TYR A 53 -8.62 -7.56 -11.42
C TYR A 53 -9.08 -8.10 -10.06
N LEU A 54 -9.49 -9.36 -10.00
CA LEU A 54 -9.91 -10.00 -8.76
C LEU A 54 -8.80 -9.99 -7.71
N ILE A 55 -7.59 -10.41 -8.10
CA ILE A 55 -6.42 -10.42 -7.20
C ILE A 55 -6.05 -9.01 -6.77
N THR A 56 -6.11 -8.02 -7.66
CA THR A 56 -5.84 -6.62 -7.31
C THR A 56 -6.81 -6.12 -6.22
N VAL A 57 -8.10 -6.40 -6.35
CA VAL A 57 -9.09 -6.01 -5.34
C VAL A 57 -8.83 -6.74 -4.02
N LEU A 58 -8.59 -8.06 -4.06
CA LEU A 58 -8.28 -8.86 -2.86
C LEU A 58 -7.00 -8.38 -2.16
N TRP A 59 -5.97 -8.01 -2.92
CA TRP A 59 -4.74 -7.42 -2.40
C TRP A 59 -5.00 -6.12 -1.64
N VAL A 60 -5.75 -5.19 -2.25
CA VAL A 60 -6.08 -3.90 -1.61
C VAL A 60 -6.84 -4.12 -0.31
N ILE A 61 -7.88 -4.98 -0.33
CA ILE A 61 -8.66 -5.31 0.86
C ILE A 61 -7.77 -5.95 1.93
N GLY A 62 -6.94 -6.91 1.54
CA GLY A 62 -6.05 -7.63 2.45
C GLY A 62 -5.07 -6.71 3.16
N ILE A 63 -4.37 -5.84 2.41
CA ILE A 63 -3.41 -4.90 2.99
C ILE A 63 -4.12 -3.85 3.87
N MET A 64 -5.24 -3.27 3.42
CA MET A 64 -5.97 -2.30 4.23
C MET A 64 -6.44 -2.90 5.57
N ASN A 65 -6.96 -4.13 5.56
CA ASN A 65 -7.36 -4.81 6.81
C ASN A 65 -6.16 -5.20 7.67
N SER A 66 -5.07 -5.69 7.08
CA SER A 66 -3.86 -6.07 7.81
C SER A 66 -3.25 -4.87 8.55
N ILE A 67 -3.14 -3.73 7.90
CA ILE A 67 -2.63 -2.49 8.51
C ILE A 67 -3.57 -2.01 9.62
N ASN A 68 -4.88 -2.08 9.41
CA ASN A 68 -5.86 -1.72 10.44
C ASN A 68 -5.79 -2.66 11.66
N MET A 69 -5.55 -3.95 11.45
CA MET A 69 -5.37 -4.90 12.56
C MET A 69 -4.04 -4.69 13.30
N LEU A 70 -2.97 -4.32 12.60
CA LEU A 70 -1.67 -4.01 13.22
C LEU A 70 -1.73 -2.76 14.10
N ASP A 71 -2.63 -1.82 13.83
CA ASP A 71 -2.76 -0.57 14.58
C ASP A 71 -3.31 -0.74 16.01
N ASN A 72 -3.55 -1.96 16.44
CA ASN A 72 -3.89 -2.28 17.84
C ASN A 72 -2.68 -2.23 18.80
N MET A 73 -1.47 -2.01 18.29
CA MET A 73 -0.23 -2.03 19.09
C MET A 73 0.60 -0.76 18.83
N ASP A 74 1.02 -0.11 19.92
CA ASP A 74 1.81 1.13 19.90
C ASP A 74 3.03 1.04 18.99
N GLY A 75 3.12 1.90 17.99
CA GLY A 75 4.27 2.06 17.11
C GLY A 75 4.48 0.96 16.05
N ILE A 76 3.87 -0.21 16.17
CA ILE A 76 4.14 -1.35 15.27
C ILE A 76 3.73 -1.03 13.84
N THR A 77 2.51 -0.53 13.64
CA THR A 77 2.01 -0.14 12.31
C THR A 77 2.89 0.91 11.67
N THR A 78 3.30 1.90 12.45
CA THR A 78 4.16 2.98 11.98
C THR A 78 5.54 2.47 11.57
N ILE A 79 6.17 1.63 12.42
CA ILE A 79 7.50 1.06 12.14
C ILE A 79 7.45 0.15 10.91
N THR A 80 6.50 -0.76 10.86
CA THR A 80 6.33 -1.69 9.72
C THR A 80 6.17 -0.90 8.42
N SER A 81 5.31 0.13 8.43
CA SER A 81 5.10 0.98 7.27
C SER A 81 6.36 1.74 6.85
N ILE A 82 7.14 2.26 7.80
CA ILE A 82 8.43 2.93 7.52
C ILE A 82 9.38 1.96 6.81
N PHE A 83 9.49 0.71 7.26
CA PHE A 83 10.37 -0.27 6.62
C PHE A 83 9.93 -0.59 5.19
N ILE A 84 8.63 -0.72 4.95
CA ILE A 84 8.09 -0.97 3.60
C ILE A 84 8.37 0.22 2.67
N PHE A 85 8.11 1.45 3.13
CA PHE A 85 8.41 2.66 2.34
C PHE A 85 9.91 2.86 2.13
N LEU A 86 10.75 2.52 3.13
CA LEU A 86 12.20 2.55 3.00
C LEU A 86 12.69 1.59 1.90
N THR A 87 12.14 0.37 1.87
CA THR A 87 12.45 -0.60 0.81
C THR A 87 12.07 -0.05 -0.57
N ALA A 88 10.90 0.57 -0.70
CA ALA A 88 10.48 1.21 -1.94
C ALA A 88 11.40 2.39 -2.34
N LEU A 89 11.85 3.20 -1.37
CA LEU A 89 12.81 4.28 -1.62
C LEU A 89 14.18 3.76 -2.08
N ILE A 90 14.70 2.74 -1.41
CA ILE A 90 15.97 2.10 -1.81
C ILE A 90 15.85 1.58 -3.24
N PHE A 91 14.74 0.93 -3.55
CA PHE A 91 14.48 0.41 -4.89
C PHE A 91 14.46 1.53 -5.93
N LEU A 92 13.75 2.63 -5.68
CA LEU A 92 13.73 3.81 -6.55
C LEU A 92 15.10 4.49 -6.69
N ALA A 93 15.87 4.56 -5.60
CA ALA A 93 17.20 5.15 -5.60
C ALA A 93 18.19 4.33 -6.44
N LEU A 94 18.19 3.00 -6.32
CA LEU A 94 19.01 2.10 -7.13
C LEU A 94 18.74 2.24 -8.62
N GLN A 95 17.60 2.73 -8.98
CA GLN A 95 17.15 2.96 -10.35
C GLN A 95 17.43 4.37 -10.86
N ASN A 96 18.08 5.21 -10.05
CA ASN A 96 18.30 6.62 -10.35
C ASN A 96 17.00 7.42 -10.59
N ALA A 97 15.89 6.95 -10.04
CA ALA A 97 14.57 7.54 -10.22
C ALA A 97 14.28 8.72 -9.25
N PHE A 98 15.31 9.48 -8.86
CA PHE A 98 15.19 10.60 -7.90
C PHE A 98 14.28 11.73 -8.37
N GLN A 99 14.12 11.91 -9.68
CA GLN A 99 13.24 12.93 -10.26
C GLN A 99 11.81 12.41 -10.46
N HIS A 100 11.54 11.15 -10.16
CA HIS A 100 10.22 10.57 -10.31
C HIS A 100 9.29 11.08 -9.21
N TYR A 101 8.04 11.43 -9.56
CA TYR A 101 7.05 11.91 -8.58
C TYR A 101 6.84 10.93 -7.41
N ASP A 102 6.89 9.63 -7.69
CA ASP A 102 6.71 8.60 -6.67
C ASP A 102 7.82 8.65 -5.59
N PHE A 103 9.07 8.97 -5.97
CA PHE A 103 10.16 9.12 -5.00
C PHE A 103 9.88 10.25 -4.01
N MET A 104 9.43 11.39 -4.52
CA MET A 104 9.07 12.55 -3.69
C MET A 104 7.90 12.24 -2.75
N ILE A 105 6.86 11.55 -3.27
CA ILE A 105 5.68 11.17 -2.49
C ILE A 105 6.07 10.20 -1.36
N VAL A 106 6.81 9.15 -1.67
CA VAL A 106 7.23 8.14 -0.69
C VAL A 106 8.13 8.76 0.36
N LEU A 107 9.05 9.66 -0.03
CA LEU A 107 9.91 10.39 0.90
C LEU A 107 9.09 11.27 1.85
N GLY A 108 8.08 11.99 1.33
CA GLY A 108 7.19 12.82 2.14
C GLY A 108 6.37 12.00 3.14
N ILE A 109 5.81 10.86 2.72
CA ILE A 109 5.06 9.96 3.58
C ILE A 109 5.97 9.39 4.67
N MET A 110 7.19 8.99 4.32
CA MET A 110 8.15 8.45 5.27
C MET A 110 8.55 9.49 6.33
N GLY A 111 8.77 10.75 5.92
CA GLY A 111 9.02 11.86 6.84
C GLY A 111 7.87 12.09 7.82
N ALA A 112 6.62 12.03 7.34
CA ALA A 112 5.44 12.13 8.18
C ALA A 112 5.32 10.96 9.17
N LEU A 113 5.57 9.73 8.73
CA LEU A 113 5.55 8.54 9.59
C LEU A 113 6.64 8.57 10.66
N ILE A 114 7.86 9.00 10.31
CA ILE A 114 8.95 9.17 11.28
C ILE A 114 8.56 10.21 12.35
N SER A 115 7.99 11.33 11.94
CA SER A 115 7.53 12.36 12.87
C SER A 115 6.39 11.85 13.75
N PHE A 116 5.45 11.11 13.19
CA PHE A 116 4.34 10.50 13.92
C PHE A 116 4.85 9.47 14.94
N LEU A 117 5.90 8.70 14.60
CA LEU A 117 6.46 7.66 15.46
C LEU A 117 6.93 8.22 16.81
N PHE A 118 7.45 9.45 16.87
CA PHE A 118 7.84 10.08 18.15
C PHE A 118 6.67 10.21 19.13
N TYR A 119 5.45 10.32 18.64
CA TYR A 119 4.24 10.41 19.46
C TYR A 119 3.52 9.08 19.63
N ASN A 120 3.71 8.16 18.66
CA ASN A 120 3.09 6.84 18.65
C ASN A 120 3.97 5.74 19.28
N TRP A 121 5.19 6.09 19.71
CA TRP A 121 6.07 5.17 20.46
C TRP A 121 5.49 4.84 21.83
N SER A 122 5.66 3.58 22.26
CA SER A 122 5.14 3.12 23.56
C SER A 122 5.83 3.81 24.75
N PRO A 123 5.09 4.33 25.75
CA PRO A 123 3.64 4.46 25.80
C PRO A 123 3.14 5.56 24.88
N SER A 124 2.21 5.23 23.99
CA SER A 124 1.78 6.14 22.93
C SER A 124 0.98 7.34 23.47
N LYS A 125 1.27 8.52 22.91
CA LYS A 125 0.54 9.77 23.19
C LYS A 125 -0.44 10.11 22.07
N MET A 126 -0.28 9.47 20.91
CA MET A 126 -1.09 9.66 19.72
C MET A 126 -1.36 8.32 19.06
N TYR A 127 -2.60 8.10 18.67
CA TYR A 127 -3.02 6.89 17.93
C TYR A 127 -3.32 7.23 16.48
N MET A 128 -3.08 6.28 15.59
CA MET A 128 -3.31 6.47 14.16
C MET A 128 -4.80 6.44 13.83
N GLY A 129 -5.57 5.60 14.50
CA GLY A 129 -6.99 5.39 14.30
C GLY A 129 -7.33 4.76 12.96
N ASP A 130 -8.63 4.53 12.75
CA ASP A 130 -9.11 3.93 11.49
C ASP A 130 -8.90 4.85 10.29
N SER A 131 -8.94 6.17 10.48
CA SER A 131 -8.65 7.16 9.43
C SER A 131 -7.22 7.03 8.90
N GLY A 132 -6.24 6.92 9.79
CA GLY A 132 -4.83 6.78 9.43
C GLY A 132 -4.51 5.41 8.88
N SER A 133 -4.92 4.35 9.55
CA SER A 133 -4.60 2.97 9.18
C SER A 133 -5.23 2.56 7.84
N GLN A 134 -6.48 2.93 7.55
CA GLN A 134 -7.14 2.69 6.26
C GLN A 134 -6.47 3.46 5.12
N PHE A 135 -6.09 4.72 5.36
CA PHE A 135 -5.39 5.52 4.36
C PHE A 135 -3.99 4.96 4.09
N LEU A 136 -3.24 4.64 5.15
CA LEU A 136 -1.91 4.07 5.06
C LEU A 136 -1.92 2.70 4.37
N GLY A 137 -2.90 1.84 4.69
CA GLY A 137 -3.10 0.55 4.05
C GLY A 137 -3.34 0.67 2.54
N LEU A 138 -4.14 1.66 2.11
CA LEU A 138 -4.34 1.94 0.69
C LEU A 138 -3.03 2.38 0.02
N LEU A 139 -2.26 3.29 0.61
CA LEU A 139 -0.98 3.74 0.07
C LEU A 139 0.02 2.58 -0.05
N LEU A 140 0.11 1.74 0.98
CA LEU A 140 0.98 0.56 0.97
C LEU A 140 0.54 -0.45 -0.08
N SER A 141 -0.77 -0.64 -0.30
CA SER A 141 -1.27 -1.53 -1.35
C SER A 141 -0.88 -1.05 -2.75
N ILE A 142 -0.95 0.27 -3.01
CA ILE A 142 -0.53 0.87 -4.28
C ILE A 142 0.98 0.70 -4.51
N ILE A 143 1.78 0.98 -3.49
CA ILE A 143 3.24 0.81 -3.54
C ILE A 143 3.57 -0.67 -3.77
N GLY A 144 2.88 -1.58 -3.08
CA GLY A 144 3.02 -3.02 -3.28
C GLY A 144 2.76 -3.45 -4.71
N ILE A 145 1.67 -2.96 -5.34
CA ILE A 145 1.36 -3.27 -6.73
C ILE A 145 2.43 -2.72 -7.67
N LYS A 146 2.83 -1.46 -7.49
CA LYS A 146 3.78 -0.80 -8.40
C LYS A 146 5.18 -1.39 -8.36
N TYR A 147 5.70 -1.63 -7.16
CA TYR A 147 7.14 -1.92 -6.97
C TYR A 147 7.43 -3.37 -6.64
N PHE A 148 6.47 -4.12 -6.14
CA PHE A 148 6.69 -5.51 -5.75
C PHE A 148 5.98 -6.50 -6.67
N TRP A 149 4.80 -6.18 -7.20
CA TRP A 149 4.10 -7.04 -8.14
C TRP A 149 4.45 -6.74 -9.60
N ASN A 150 4.47 -5.46 -9.99
CA ASN A 150 4.70 -5.04 -11.37
C ASN A 150 6.07 -4.36 -11.48
N SER A 151 7.14 -5.10 -11.34
CA SER A 151 8.52 -4.58 -11.45
C SER A 151 8.91 -4.10 -12.86
N THR A 152 7.96 -3.87 -13.74
CA THR A 152 8.14 -3.39 -15.12
C THR A 152 8.50 -1.91 -15.25
N ILE A 153 8.92 -1.23 -14.17
CA ILE A 153 9.50 0.11 -14.28
C ILE A 153 10.85 0.08 -15.02
N PHE A 154 11.35 -1.11 -15.30
CA PHE A 154 12.64 -1.31 -15.97
C PHE A 154 12.48 -1.91 -17.36
N GLU A 155 12.67 -1.07 -18.35
CA GLU A 155 12.90 -1.47 -19.76
C GLU A 155 14.21 -2.28 -19.96
N THR A 156 14.80 -2.80 -18.92
CA THR A 156 15.86 -3.79 -19.04
C THR A 156 15.24 -5.17 -18.96
N GLN A 157 15.20 -5.81 -20.10
CA GLN A 157 14.67 -7.11 -20.49
C GLN A 157 15.14 -8.33 -19.67
N GLU A 158 15.40 -8.23 -18.39
CA GLU A 158 15.52 -9.39 -17.53
C GLU A 158 14.31 -9.46 -16.62
N LEU A 159 13.37 -10.30 -17.03
CA LEU A 159 12.27 -10.79 -16.21
C LEU A 159 12.79 -11.11 -14.82
N ILE A 160 12.46 -10.26 -13.85
CA ILE A 160 12.61 -10.64 -12.45
C ILE A 160 11.83 -11.94 -12.31
N THR A 161 12.57 -13.01 -12.10
CA THR A 161 12.02 -14.36 -12.06
C THR A 161 10.88 -14.37 -11.06
N SER A 162 9.77 -15.03 -11.38
CA SER A 162 8.59 -15.19 -10.52
C SER A 162 8.90 -15.55 -9.07
N LYS A 163 10.07 -16.16 -8.82
CA LYS A 163 10.61 -16.43 -7.48
C LYS A 163 10.97 -15.16 -6.68
N GLN A 164 11.46 -14.11 -7.33
CA GLN A 164 11.81 -12.85 -6.66
C GLN A 164 10.56 -12.06 -6.28
N ILE A 165 9.53 -12.12 -7.12
CA ILE A 165 8.21 -11.55 -6.82
C ILE A 165 7.60 -12.24 -5.58
N ILE A 166 7.68 -13.57 -5.50
CA ILE A 166 7.18 -14.33 -4.35
C ILE A 166 7.97 -14.01 -3.08
N ILE A 167 9.29 -13.90 -3.14
CA ILE A 167 10.13 -13.57 -1.99
C ILE A 167 9.81 -12.16 -1.47
N VAL A 168 9.69 -11.18 -2.37
CA VAL A 168 9.37 -9.80 -1.99
C VAL A 168 7.95 -9.69 -1.45
N SER A 169 6.97 -10.40 -2.03
CA SER A 169 5.61 -10.42 -1.49
C SER A 169 5.52 -11.13 -0.13
N LEU A 170 6.34 -12.17 0.12
CA LEU A 170 6.46 -12.79 1.44
C LEU A 170 7.04 -11.84 2.49
N ILE A 171 8.06 -11.06 2.16
CA ILE A 171 8.64 -10.03 3.04
C ILE A 171 7.61 -8.93 3.34
N PHE A 172 6.69 -8.67 2.41
CA PHE A 172 5.64 -7.67 2.57
C PHE A 172 4.47 -8.15 3.45
N ILE A 173 4.27 -9.47 3.56
CA ILE A 173 3.17 -10.09 4.32
C ILE A 173 3.61 -10.50 5.74
N LEU A 174 4.91 -10.74 5.96
CA LEU A 174 5.50 -11.06 7.26
C LEU A 174 5.84 -9.83 8.07
#